data_bcd1cde620ed02ad89736ad0c192f9bf
#
_entry.id   bcd1cde620ed02ad89736ad0c192f9bf
#
_cell.length_a   1.000
_cell.length_b   1.000
_cell.length_c   1.000
_cell.angle_alpha   90.00
_cell.angle_beta   90.00
_cell.angle_gamma   90.00
#
_symmetry.space_group_name_H-M   'P 1'
#
loop_
_entity.id
_entity.type
_entity.pdbx_description
1 polymer ?
#
loop_
_entity_poly.entity_id
_entity_poly.type
_entity_poly.pdbx_seq_one_letter_code
_entity_poly.pdbx_strand_id
1 'polypeptide(L)'
;MSVYDKLKEMNITLPAVATPAAAYVPFVRSGNLVFLSGHIAKKDGKAWVGQLGRTMQTEEGKQAARAIAIDLLGTLHAAVGDLNEIKRIVKVMSLVNSSPDFTEQHLVTNGASELFGQVFGERGAHARSAFGVAQIPMGACVEIELIAEL
;
A
#
# COMPACT_ATOMS: atom_id res chain seq x y z
N MET A 1 -12.24 -18.30 7.34
CA MET A 1 -12.87 -17.14 6.69
C MET A 1 -11.99 -16.73 5.53
N SER A 2 -12.55 -16.52 4.35
CA SER A 2 -11.77 -16.12 3.19
C SER A 2 -11.33 -14.65 3.30
N VAL A 3 -10.33 -14.29 2.49
CA VAL A 3 -9.88 -12.90 2.36
C VAL A 3 -11.05 -11.99 1.96
N TYR A 4 -11.88 -12.44 1.03
CA TYR A 4 -13.01 -11.66 0.52
C TYR A 4 -14.10 -11.47 1.58
N ASP A 5 -14.32 -12.46 2.45
CA ASP A 5 -15.25 -12.33 3.58
C ASP A 5 -14.77 -11.24 4.54
N LYS A 6 -13.48 -11.22 4.83
CA LYS A 6 -12.89 -10.20 5.70
C LYS A 6 -12.99 -8.80 5.11
N LEU A 7 -12.73 -8.68 3.80
CA LEU A 7 -12.89 -7.41 3.10
C LEU A 7 -14.33 -6.92 3.18
N LYS A 8 -15.30 -7.81 2.98
CA LYS A 8 -16.72 -7.49 3.07
C LYS A 8 -17.10 -7.02 4.46
N GLU A 9 -16.65 -7.72 5.51
CA GLU A 9 -16.89 -7.32 6.90
C GLU A 9 -16.33 -5.93 7.21
N MET A 10 -15.22 -5.57 6.57
CA MET A 10 -14.56 -4.28 6.74
C MET A 10 -15.12 -3.20 5.81
N ASN A 11 -16.16 -3.52 5.03
CA ASN A 11 -16.76 -2.64 4.03
C ASN A 11 -15.74 -2.15 3.00
N ILE A 12 -14.81 -3.02 2.60
CA ILE A 12 -13.80 -2.70 1.60
C ILE A 12 -14.21 -3.33 0.26
N THR A 13 -14.33 -2.48 -0.76
CA THR A 13 -14.49 -2.88 -2.14
C THR A 13 -13.15 -2.70 -2.85
N LEU A 14 -12.65 -3.76 -3.48
CA LEU A 14 -11.37 -3.69 -4.18
C LEU A 14 -11.49 -2.80 -5.41
N PRO A 15 -10.61 -1.81 -5.56
CA PRO A 15 -10.63 -0.96 -6.76
C PRO A 15 -10.09 -1.70 -7.98
N ALA A 16 -10.45 -1.22 -9.16
CA ALA A 16 -9.84 -1.68 -10.41
C ALA A 16 -8.38 -1.24 -10.45
N VAL A 17 -7.55 -1.99 -11.21
CA VAL A 17 -6.14 -1.66 -11.38
C VAL A 17 -6.01 -0.35 -12.14
N ALA A 18 -5.28 0.61 -11.56
CA ALA A 18 -5.01 1.89 -12.19
C ALA A 18 -4.01 1.74 -13.35
N THR A 19 -4.20 2.52 -14.40
CA THR A 19 -3.21 2.62 -15.48
C THR A 19 -1.99 3.39 -14.95
N PRO A 20 -0.77 2.84 -15.11
CA PRO A 20 0.44 3.55 -14.67
C PRO A 20 0.60 4.90 -15.38
N ALA A 21 1.12 5.88 -14.64
CA ALA A 21 1.35 7.23 -15.17
C ALA A 21 2.62 7.33 -16.03
N ALA A 22 3.43 6.26 -16.10
CA ALA A 22 4.69 6.22 -16.82
C ALA A 22 4.86 4.89 -17.57
N ALA A 23 6.01 4.68 -18.21
CA ALA A 23 6.27 3.52 -19.05
C ALA A 23 6.63 2.28 -18.24
N TYR A 24 5.70 1.77 -17.44
CA TYR A 24 5.87 0.55 -16.66
C TYR A 24 4.52 -0.15 -16.46
N VAL A 25 4.56 -1.34 -15.89
CA VAL A 25 3.37 -2.17 -15.61
C VAL A 25 3.03 -2.15 -14.12
N PRO A 26 1.77 -2.42 -13.75
CA PRO A 26 1.38 -2.38 -12.32
C PRO A 26 1.97 -3.51 -11.49
N PHE A 27 2.32 -4.63 -12.12
CA PHE A 27 2.94 -5.76 -11.41
C PHE A 27 3.78 -6.60 -12.36
N VAL A 28 4.73 -7.36 -11.78
CA VAL A 28 5.54 -8.35 -12.51
C VAL A 28 5.54 -9.63 -11.69
N ARG A 29 5.30 -10.74 -12.33
CA ARG A 29 5.43 -12.06 -11.71
C ARG A 29 6.76 -12.68 -12.10
N SER A 30 7.50 -13.19 -11.11
CA SER A 30 8.75 -13.91 -11.31
C SER A 30 8.76 -15.15 -10.43
N GLY A 31 8.59 -16.33 -11.03
CA GLY A 31 8.41 -17.55 -10.27
C GLY A 31 7.13 -17.49 -9.43
N ASN A 32 7.28 -17.68 -8.11
CA ASN A 32 6.18 -17.60 -7.16
C ASN A 32 6.07 -16.20 -6.51
N LEU A 33 6.88 -15.23 -6.95
CA LEU A 33 6.85 -13.88 -6.40
C LEU A 33 6.12 -12.95 -7.34
N VAL A 34 5.32 -12.07 -6.75
CA VAL A 34 4.63 -11.00 -7.46
C VAL A 34 5.14 -9.67 -6.89
N PHE A 35 5.69 -8.85 -7.78
CA PHE A 35 6.24 -7.54 -7.46
C PHE A 35 5.23 -6.50 -7.91
N LEU A 36 4.69 -5.73 -6.98
CA LEU A 36 3.81 -4.62 -7.32
C LEU A 36 4.60 -3.32 -7.44
N SER A 37 4.26 -2.54 -8.46
CA SER A 37 4.79 -1.19 -8.61
C SER A 37 4.35 -0.31 -7.45
N GLY A 38 5.07 0.78 -7.22
CA GLY A 38 4.70 1.76 -6.20
C GLY A 38 3.34 2.38 -6.49
N HIS A 39 2.50 2.44 -5.45
CA HIS A 39 1.19 3.05 -5.51
C HIS A 39 1.21 4.30 -4.66
N ILE A 40 0.87 5.44 -5.26
CA ILE A 40 0.75 6.70 -4.52
C ILE A 40 -0.61 6.76 -3.83
N ALA A 41 -0.65 7.46 -2.70
CA ALA A 41 -1.90 7.70 -2.01
C ALA A 41 -2.87 8.49 -2.89
N LYS A 42 -4.14 8.07 -2.90
CA LYS A 42 -5.22 8.72 -3.63
C LYS A 42 -6.39 9.02 -2.71
N LYS A 43 -7.04 10.13 -2.99
CA LYS A 43 -8.27 10.53 -2.32
C LYS A 43 -9.20 11.10 -3.39
N ASP A 44 -10.41 10.55 -3.48
CA ASP A 44 -11.42 10.96 -4.48
C ASP A 44 -10.88 10.85 -5.92
N GLY A 45 -10.09 9.80 -6.20
CA GLY A 45 -9.54 9.51 -7.53
C GLY A 45 -8.35 10.37 -7.94
N LYS A 46 -7.85 11.23 -7.05
CA LYS A 46 -6.72 12.11 -7.31
C LYS A 46 -5.59 11.81 -6.33
N ALA A 47 -4.36 12.22 -6.71
CA ALA A 47 -3.23 12.12 -5.78
C ALA A 47 -3.58 12.83 -4.46
N TRP A 48 -3.33 12.13 -3.35
CA TRP A 48 -3.51 12.70 -2.02
C TRP A 48 -2.26 13.49 -1.67
N VAL A 49 -2.31 14.78 -1.92
CA VAL A 49 -1.18 15.69 -1.77
C VAL A 49 -0.98 16.05 -0.31
N GLY A 50 0.27 16.06 0.14
CA GLY A 50 0.62 16.49 1.48
C GLY A 50 2.05 16.14 1.85
N GLN A 51 2.54 16.77 2.90
CA GLN A 51 3.85 16.50 3.47
C GLN A 51 3.69 16.29 4.97
N LEU A 52 4.08 15.13 5.43
CA LEU A 52 4.03 14.76 6.84
C LEU A 52 4.97 15.65 7.64
N GLY A 53 4.45 16.19 8.73
CA GLY A 53 5.18 17.12 9.58
C GLY A 53 5.02 18.58 9.19
N ARG A 54 4.43 18.87 8.03
CA ARG A 54 4.18 20.23 7.59
C ARG A 54 2.70 20.50 7.31
N THR A 55 2.14 19.86 6.29
CA THR A 55 0.72 20.04 5.91
C THR A 55 -0.17 18.91 6.40
N MET A 56 0.43 17.86 6.93
CA MET A 56 -0.26 16.62 7.32
C MET A 56 0.28 16.10 8.64
N GLN A 57 -0.58 15.53 9.45
CA GLN A 57 -0.21 14.88 10.70
C GLN A 57 -0.16 13.36 10.53
N THR A 58 0.49 12.67 11.46
CA THR A 58 0.69 11.21 11.43
C THR A 58 -0.60 10.44 11.22
N GLU A 59 -1.66 10.78 11.92
CA GLU A 59 -2.93 10.05 11.84
C GLU A 59 -3.54 10.14 10.43
N GLU A 60 -3.46 11.29 9.80
CA GLU A 60 -3.91 11.49 8.43
C GLU A 60 -3.06 10.70 7.43
N GLY A 61 -1.74 10.70 7.64
CA GLY A 61 -0.81 9.90 6.85
C GLY A 61 -1.09 8.40 6.99
N LYS A 62 -1.47 7.95 8.18
CA LYS A 62 -1.86 6.57 8.44
C LYS A 62 -3.10 6.18 7.63
N GLN A 63 -4.08 7.08 7.53
CA GLN A 63 -5.26 6.86 6.68
C GLN A 63 -4.88 6.79 5.20
N ALA A 64 -3.94 7.61 4.76
CA ALA A 64 -3.44 7.58 3.39
C ALA A 64 -2.73 6.25 3.09
N ALA A 65 -1.91 5.76 4.00
CA ALA A 65 -1.26 4.45 3.86
C ALA A 65 -2.27 3.31 3.79
N ARG A 66 -3.34 3.38 4.58
CA ARG A 66 -4.43 2.40 4.51
C ARG A 66 -5.13 2.42 3.15
N ALA A 67 -5.38 3.60 2.61
CA ALA A 67 -5.97 3.74 1.28
C ALA A 67 -5.08 3.10 0.20
N ILE A 68 -3.75 3.29 0.31
CA ILE A 68 -2.80 2.65 -0.61
C ILE A 68 -2.88 1.12 -0.48
N ALA A 69 -2.97 0.61 0.74
CA ALA A 69 -3.07 -0.84 0.96
C ALA A 69 -4.28 -1.43 0.26
N ILE A 70 -5.41 -0.73 0.25
CA ILE A 70 -6.61 -1.16 -0.47
C ILE A 70 -6.34 -1.20 -1.98
N ASP A 71 -5.69 -0.17 -2.52
CA ASP A 71 -5.31 -0.14 -3.94
C ASP A 71 -4.34 -1.27 -4.28
N LEU A 72 -3.37 -1.55 -3.41
CA LEU A 72 -2.43 -2.65 -3.57
C LEU A 72 -3.15 -4.01 -3.59
N LEU A 73 -4.16 -4.20 -2.73
CA LEU A 73 -4.97 -5.42 -2.74
C LEU A 73 -5.73 -5.57 -4.07
N GLY A 74 -6.24 -4.48 -4.61
CA GLY A 74 -6.89 -4.50 -5.93
C GLY A 74 -5.93 -4.93 -7.04
N THR A 75 -4.72 -4.38 -7.06
CA THR A 75 -3.68 -4.74 -8.02
C THR A 75 -3.25 -6.20 -7.82
N LEU A 76 -3.07 -6.62 -6.58
CA LEU A 76 -2.69 -8.00 -6.26
C LEU A 76 -3.78 -8.98 -6.71
N HIS A 77 -5.05 -8.65 -6.48
CA HIS A 77 -6.17 -9.46 -6.97
C HIS A 77 -6.14 -9.60 -8.50
N ALA A 78 -5.89 -8.53 -9.22
CA ALA A 78 -5.76 -8.58 -10.68
C ALA A 78 -4.57 -9.44 -11.12
N ALA A 79 -3.48 -9.41 -10.36
CA ALA A 79 -2.27 -10.16 -10.67
C ALA A 79 -2.43 -11.67 -10.47
N VAL A 80 -3.13 -12.08 -9.41
CA VAL A 80 -3.18 -13.49 -8.99
C VAL A 80 -4.54 -14.15 -9.21
N GLY A 81 -5.60 -13.40 -9.39
CA GLY A 81 -6.96 -13.90 -9.60
C GLY A 81 -7.71 -14.20 -8.32
N ASP A 82 -7.06 -14.78 -7.32
CA ASP A 82 -7.68 -15.14 -6.04
C ASP A 82 -6.70 -14.83 -4.90
N LEU A 83 -7.05 -13.84 -4.07
CA LEU A 83 -6.21 -13.44 -2.93
C LEU A 83 -6.02 -14.54 -1.89
N ASN A 84 -6.90 -15.56 -1.87
CA ASN A 84 -6.73 -16.69 -0.97
C ASN A 84 -5.52 -17.53 -1.33
N GLU A 85 -5.02 -17.43 -2.56
CA GLU A 85 -3.82 -18.15 -3.02
C GLU A 85 -2.51 -17.51 -2.53
N ILE A 86 -2.57 -16.31 -1.98
CA ILE A 86 -1.38 -15.64 -1.43
C ILE A 86 -0.88 -16.42 -0.21
N LYS A 87 0.35 -16.89 -0.28
CA LYS A 87 1.00 -17.58 0.84
C LYS A 87 1.48 -16.59 1.89
N ARG A 88 1.97 -15.45 1.45
CA ARG A 88 2.38 -14.37 2.37
C ARG A 88 2.62 -13.07 1.64
N ILE A 89 2.49 -11.99 2.38
CA ILE A 89 3.10 -10.71 2.00
C ILE A 89 4.55 -10.79 2.44
N VAL A 90 5.48 -10.63 1.50
CA VAL A 90 6.91 -10.84 1.78
C VAL A 90 7.57 -9.55 2.26
N LYS A 91 7.38 -8.47 1.53
CA LYS A 91 8.05 -7.20 1.78
C LYS A 91 7.15 -6.03 1.45
N VAL A 92 7.16 -5.04 2.32
CA VAL A 92 6.51 -3.75 2.09
C VAL A 92 7.56 -2.66 2.19
N MET A 93 7.63 -1.79 1.18
CA MET A 93 8.48 -0.61 1.22
C MET A 93 7.60 0.62 1.13
N SER A 94 7.73 1.51 2.10
CA SER A 94 6.91 2.71 2.23
C SER A 94 7.78 3.96 2.20
N LEU A 95 7.44 4.87 1.30
CA LEU A 95 8.06 6.17 1.15
C LEU A 95 7.08 7.22 1.67
N VAL A 96 7.54 8.06 2.58
CA VAL A 96 6.70 9.07 3.20
C VAL A 96 7.26 10.46 2.87
N ASN A 97 6.45 11.27 2.20
CA ASN A 97 6.80 12.67 1.91
C ASN A 97 6.90 13.40 3.24
N SER A 98 8.12 13.72 3.66
CA SER A 98 8.40 14.14 5.03
C SER A 98 9.10 15.49 5.08
N SER A 99 8.70 16.33 6.04
CA SER A 99 9.49 17.49 6.42
C SER A 99 10.79 17.01 7.08
N PRO A 100 11.84 17.87 7.16
CA PRO A 100 13.11 17.46 7.76
C PRO A 100 12.98 16.97 9.22
N ASP A 101 11.97 17.41 9.94
CA ASP A 101 11.78 17.09 11.36
C ASP A 101 10.84 15.90 11.60
N PHE A 102 10.19 15.42 10.57
CA PHE A 102 9.23 14.32 10.72
C PHE A 102 9.95 12.98 10.83
N THR A 103 9.68 12.23 11.89
CA THR A 103 10.35 10.94 12.15
C THR A 103 9.38 9.81 12.47
N GLU A 104 8.08 9.97 12.17
CA GLU A 104 7.05 8.97 12.46
C GLU A 104 6.60 8.19 11.23
N GLN A 105 7.49 8.00 10.25
CA GLN A 105 7.20 7.26 9.02
C GLN A 105 6.71 5.84 9.31
N HIS A 106 7.25 5.21 10.35
CA HIS A 106 6.84 3.87 10.79
C HIS A 106 5.38 3.84 11.27
N LEU A 107 4.93 4.89 11.94
CA LEU A 107 3.53 4.98 12.41
C LEU A 107 2.58 5.21 11.25
N VAL A 108 2.95 6.06 10.29
CA VAL A 108 2.19 6.27 9.06
C VAL A 108 2.01 4.94 8.32
N THR A 109 3.09 4.20 8.13
CA THR A 109 3.10 2.94 7.38
C THR A 109 2.25 1.86 8.07
N ASN A 110 2.06 1.93 9.38
CA ASN A 110 1.20 1.00 10.10
C ASN A 110 -0.22 0.98 9.55
N GLY A 111 -0.70 2.06 8.94
CA GLY A 111 -2.01 2.06 8.29
C GLY A 111 -2.15 0.98 7.23
N ALA A 112 -1.08 0.71 6.49
CA ALA A 112 -1.05 -0.37 5.51
C ALA A 112 -0.79 -1.73 6.17
N SER A 113 0.23 -1.81 7.02
CA SER A 113 0.63 -3.08 7.66
C SER A 113 -0.47 -3.69 8.50
N GLU A 114 -1.21 -2.87 9.23
CA GLU A 114 -2.34 -3.33 10.04
C GLU A 114 -3.44 -3.92 9.15
N LEU A 115 -3.72 -3.30 8.01
CA LEU A 115 -4.73 -3.80 7.08
C LEU A 115 -4.32 -5.18 6.53
N PHE A 116 -3.07 -5.36 6.13
CA PHE A 116 -2.60 -6.66 5.65
C PHE A 116 -2.73 -7.74 6.73
N GLY A 117 -2.44 -7.41 7.98
CA GLY A 117 -2.65 -8.33 9.10
C GLY A 117 -4.13 -8.69 9.32
N GLN A 118 -5.01 -7.71 9.20
CA GLN A 118 -6.45 -7.93 9.34
C GLN A 118 -7.00 -8.81 8.22
N VAL A 119 -6.53 -8.63 6.99
CA VAL A 119 -7.03 -9.33 5.81
C VAL A 119 -6.45 -10.75 5.70
N PHE A 120 -5.15 -10.91 5.92
CA PHE A 120 -4.45 -12.17 5.70
C PHE A 120 -4.08 -12.93 6.97
N GLY A 121 -4.25 -12.32 8.15
CA GLY A 121 -3.78 -12.93 9.39
C GLY A 121 -2.25 -13.04 9.38
N GLU A 122 -1.72 -14.19 9.83
CA GLU A 122 -0.26 -14.42 9.87
C GLU A 122 0.41 -14.30 8.52
N ARG A 123 -0.30 -14.61 7.44
CA ARG A 123 0.22 -14.48 6.07
C ARG A 123 0.45 -13.02 5.67
N GLY A 124 -0.16 -12.09 6.38
CA GLY A 124 0.04 -10.66 6.17
C GLY A 124 1.25 -10.07 6.88
N ALA A 125 1.86 -10.82 7.79
CA ALA A 125 3.08 -10.39 8.47
C ALA A 125 4.25 -10.35 7.48
N HIS A 126 4.93 -9.22 7.39
CA HIS A 126 5.89 -8.96 6.31
C HIS A 126 7.15 -8.27 6.84
N ALA A 127 8.25 -8.39 6.11
CA ALA A 127 9.42 -7.55 6.32
C ALA A 127 9.11 -6.14 5.77
N ARG A 128 9.65 -5.10 6.39
CA ARG A 128 9.25 -3.73 6.04
C ARG A 128 10.40 -2.74 6.15
N SER A 129 10.40 -1.78 5.20
CA SER A 129 11.16 -0.54 5.34
C SER A 129 10.20 0.63 5.20
N ALA A 130 10.35 1.64 6.06
CA ALA A 130 9.56 2.86 6.01
C ALA A 130 10.50 4.02 6.28
N PHE A 131 10.57 4.97 5.34
CA PHE A 131 11.49 6.10 5.50
C PHE A 131 10.98 7.34 4.78
N GLY A 132 11.54 8.47 5.17
CA GLY A 132 11.18 9.76 4.60
C GLY A 132 11.90 10.03 3.30
N VAL A 133 11.19 10.68 2.38
CA VAL A 133 11.76 11.20 1.14
C VAL A 133 11.42 12.67 1.02
N ALA A 134 12.23 13.39 0.27
CA ALA A 134 12.01 14.83 0.09
C ALA A 134 10.72 15.11 -0.68
N GLN A 135 10.42 14.29 -1.69
CA GLN A 135 9.27 14.48 -2.57
C GLN A 135 8.79 13.13 -3.10
N ILE A 136 7.51 13.07 -3.46
CA ILE A 136 6.90 11.94 -4.15
C ILE A 136 6.24 12.51 -5.41
N PRO A 137 6.23 11.75 -6.53
CA PRO A 137 5.57 12.22 -7.75
C PRO A 137 4.16 12.74 -7.49
N MET A 138 3.81 13.82 -8.17
CA MET A 138 2.52 14.51 -8.07
C MET A 138 2.24 15.10 -6.68
N GLY A 139 3.26 15.20 -5.83
CA GLY A 139 3.12 15.71 -4.47
C GLY A 139 2.40 14.76 -3.52
N ALA A 140 2.24 13.50 -3.87
CA ALA A 140 1.57 12.52 -3.01
C ALA A 140 2.24 12.44 -1.65
N CYS A 141 1.46 12.19 -0.61
CA CYS A 141 1.97 12.16 0.76
C CYS A 141 2.67 10.85 1.11
N VAL A 142 2.26 9.75 0.52
CA VAL A 142 2.81 8.40 0.79
C VAL A 142 2.82 7.62 -0.52
N GLU A 143 3.81 6.74 -0.67
CA GLU A 143 3.87 5.77 -1.75
C GLU A 143 4.35 4.42 -1.19
N ILE A 144 3.68 3.34 -1.57
CA ILE A 144 3.99 2.00 -1.04
C ILE A 144 4.05 1.00 -2.19
N GLU A 145 5.05 0.12 -2.13
CA GLU A 145 5.15 -1.05 -3.00
C GLU A 145 5.24 -2.30 -2.16
N LEU A 146 4.95 -3.46 -2.73
CA LEU A 146 5.08 -4.72 -2.02
C LEU A 146 5.48 -5.88 -2.92
N ILE A 147 5.96 -6.94 -2.27
CA ILE A 147 6.24 -8.23 -2.87
C ILE A 147 5.39 -9.26 -2.12
N ALA A 148 4.68 -10.10 -2.87
CA ALA A 148 3.88 -11.19 -2.33
C ALA A 148 4.34 -12.53 -2.91
N GLU A 149 4.07 -13.61 -2.19
CA GLU A 149 4.39 -14.98 -2.62
C GLU A 149 3.10 -15.77 -2.84
N LEU A 150 3.08 -16.53 -3.94
CA LEU A 150 2.01 -17.47 -4.30
C LEU A 150 2.35 -18.90 -3.90
#